data_2dbbdb54f5da6729571b6d02506c03e2
#
_entry.id   2dbbdb54f5da6729571b6d02506c03e2
#
_cell.length_a   1.000
_cell.length_b   1.000
_cell.length_c   1.000
_cell.angle_alpha   90.00
_cell.angle_beta   90.00
_cell.angle_gamma   90.00
#
_symmetry.space_group_name_H-M   'P 1'
#
loop_
_entity.id
_entity.type
_entity.pdbx_description
1 polymer ?
#
loop_
_entity_poly.entity_id
_entity_poly.type
_entity_poly.pdbx_seq_one_letter_code
_entity_poly.pdbx_strand_id
1 'polypeptide(L)'
;MTYLSGLAYVYFGNHLEWLWPVTAISLGVVSTIVFFSPKESLIEGTFKPYVNPKLALIGRMSYVALLFSILVHLRLATGLPFVMAYYVLWIFPLATTFSFLMVLREDIQHSHTESGRFQNTRDAEVPWLMKWAVFPYGMDLHLAHHLFSMVPHYRLHELDKLLETTTPYREQREIFGDELFNAS
;
A
#
# COMPACT_ATOMS: atom_id res chain seq x y z
N MET A 1 -20.19 -19.57 -10.54
CA MET A 1 -18.84 -19.49 -11.18
C MET A 1 -18.20 -18.19 -10.74
N THR A 2 -17.02 -18.23 -10.15
CA THR A 2 -16.31 -17.02 -9.73
C THR A 2 -15.71 -16.31 -10.95
N TYR A 3 -15.44 -15.00 -10.85
CA TYR A 3 -14.75 -14.24 -11.90
C TYR A 3 -13.44 -14.91 -12.33
N LEU A 4 -12.64 -15.37 -11.38
CA LEU A 4 -11.36 -16.05 -11.67
C LEU A 4 -11.54 -17.33 -12.46
N SER A 5 -12.56 -18.15 -12.17
CA SER A 5 -12.86 -19.37 -12.94
C SER A 5 -13.29 -19.04 -14.37
N GLY A 6 -14.09 -17.98 -14.54
CA GLY A 6 -14.48 -17.49 -15.86
C GLY A 6 -13.30 -16.95 -16.66
N LEU A 7 -12.43 -16.18 -16.00
CA LEU A 7 -11.22 -15.64 -16.62
C LEU A 7 -10.24 -16.79 -17.03
N ALA A 8 -10.08 -17.79 -16.16
CA ALA A 8 -9.27 -18.97 -16.46
C ALA A 8 -9.83 -19.74 -17.66
N TYR A 9 -11.14 -19.95 -17.72
CA TYR A 9 -11.80 -20.59 -18.88
C TYR A 9 -11.51 -19.82 -20.18
N VAL A 10 -11.65 -18.49 -20.16
CA VAL A 10 -11.35 -17.64 -21.32
C VAL A 10 -9.87 -17.73 -21.71
N TYR A 11 -8.97 -17.63 -20.73
CA TYR A 11 -7.53 -17.60 -20.96
C TYR A 11 -6.99 -18.92 -21.52
N PHE A 12 -7.31 -20.06 -20.87
CA PHE A 12 -6.81 -21.37 -21.27
C PHE A 12 -7.55 -21.94 -22.49
N GLY A 13 -8.83 -21.60 -22.64
CA GLY A 13 -9.64 -22.01 -23.80
C GLY A 13 -9.45 -21.12 -25.03
N ASN A 14 -8.72 -20.03 -24.92
CA ASN A 14 -8.57 -19.00 -25.99
C ASN A 14 -9.92 -18.43 -26.49
N HIS A 15 -10.87 -18.25 -25.56
CA HIS A 15 -12.23 -17.80 -25.85
C HIS A 15 -12.40 -16.31 -25.66
N LEU A 16 -11.74 -15.49 -26.50
CA LEU A 16 -11.75 -14.02 -26.38
C LEU A 16 -13.17 -13.42 -26.41
N GLU A 17 -14.09 -14.04 -27.13
CA GLU A 17 -15.49 -13.64 -27.26
C GLU A 17 -16.25 -13.64 -25.93
N TRP A 18 -15.86 -14.49 -24.97
CA TRP A 18 -16.47 -14.59 -23.65
C TRP A 18 -15.85 -13.66 -22.60
N LEU A 19 -14.73 -13.02 -22.91
CA LEU A 19 -13.99 -12.21 -21.93
C LEU A 19 -14.86 -11.09 -21.33
N TRP A 20 -15.39 -10.25 -22.18
CA TRP A 20 -16.18 -9.10 -21.74
C TRP A 20 -17.54 -9.47 -21.14
N PRO A 21 -18.30 -10.44 -21.69
CA PRO A 21 -19.48 -11.00 -21.02
C PRO A 21 -19.19 -11.53 -19.61
N VAL A 22 -18.14 -12.33 -19.42
CA VAL A 22 -17.74 -12.85 -18.10
C VAL A 22 -17.39 -11.72 -17.13
N THR A 23 -16.65 -10.72 -17.60
CA THR A 23 -16.28 -9.55 -16.77
C THR A 23 -17.51 -8.77 -16.37
N ALA A 24 -18.39 -8.42 -17.31
CA ALA A 24 -19.60 -7.65 -17.06
C ALA A 24 -20.57 -8.36 -16.09
N ILE A 25 -20.82 -9.65 -16.31
CA ILE A 25 -21.69 -10.44 -15.43
C ILE A 25 -21.10 -10.52 -14.01
N SER A 26 -19.80 -10.79 -13.90
CA SER A 26 -19.14 -10.89 -12.60
C SER A 26 -19.19 -9.56 -11.83
N LEU A 27 -18.92 -8.43 -12.50
CA LEU A 27 -19.02 -7.10 -11.91
C LEU A 27 -20.47 -6.76 -11.53
N GLY A 28 -21.43 -7.12 -12.35
CA GLY A 28 -22.86 -6.94 -12.06
C GLY A 28 -23.27 -7.69 -10.79
N VAL A 29 -22.90 -8.96 -10.68
CA VAL A 29 -23.19 -9.79 -9.49
C VAL A 29 -22.53 -9.21 -8.25
N VAL A 30 -21.24 -8.88 -8.30
CA VAL A 30 -20.51 -8.29 -7.15
C VAL A 30 -21.12 -6.95 -6.75
N SER A 31 -21.40 -6.08 -7.72
CA SER A 31 -22.02 -4.77 -7.46
C SER A 31 -23.38 -4.92 -6.78
N THR A 32 -24.18 -5.87 -7.23
CA THR A 32 -25.49 -6.18 -6.63
C THR A 32 -25.33 -6.65 -5.19
N ILE A 33 -24.44 -7.60 -4.92
CA ILE A 33 -24.16 -8.10 -3.58
C ILE A 33 -23.72 -6.94 -2.66
N VAL A 34 -22.75 -6.14 -3.10
CA VAL A 34 -22.25 -5.00 -2.32
C VAL A 34 -23.33 -3.95 -2.08
N PHE A 35 -24.18 -3.69 -3.06
CA PHE A 35 -25.26 -2.71 -2.95
C PHE A 35 -26.26 -3.11 -1.86
N PHE A 36 -26.61 -4.39 -1.77
CA PHE A 36 -27.55 -4.91 -0.77
C PHE A 36 -26.88 -5.27 0.57
N SER A 37 -25.57 -5.29 0.68
CA SER A 37 -24.85 -5.54 1.94
C SER A 37 -25.08 -4.38 2.94
N PRO A 38 -25.20 -4.65 4.25
CA PRO A 38 -25.22 -3.61 5.28
C PRO A 38 -23.95 -2.77 5.24
N LYS A 39 -24.07 -1.44 5.44
CA LYS A 39 -22.90 -0.54 5.46
C LYS A 39 -21.92 -0.89 6.58
N GLU A 40 -22.44 -1.33 7.70
CA GLU A 40 -21.70 -1.68 8.92
C GLU A 40 -20.76 -2.85 8.69
N SER A 41 -21.09 -3.77 7.78
CA SER A 41 -20.22 -4.90 7.40
C SER A 41 -19.05 -4.52 6.50
N LEU A 42 -19.04 -3.29 6.00
CA LEU A 42 -18.02 -2.77 5.08
C LEU A 42 -17.12 -1.71 5.70
N ILE A 43 -17.34 -1.36 6.97
CA ILE A 43 -16.57 -0.34 7.69
C ILE A 43 -15.94 -1.01 8.90
N GLU A 44 -14.62 -1.14 8.89
CA GLU A 44 -13.83 -1.52 10.04
C GLU A 44 -13.20 -0.25 10.64
N GLY A 45 -13.59 0.08 11.88
CA GLY A 45 -12.99 1.18 12.64
C GLY A 45 -13.92 2.36 12.92
N THR A 46 -13.42 3.28 13.75
CA THR A 46 -14.13 4.46 14.29
C THR A 46 -14.18 5.65 13.34
N PHE A 47 -13.38 5.66 12.29
CA PHE A 47 -13.29 6.78 11.36
C PHE A 47 -14.35 6.67 10.25
N LYS A 48 -15.07 7.77 10.02
CA LYS A 48 -16.00 7.86 8.89
C LYS A 48 -15.20 8.04 7.59
N PRO A 49 -15.32 7.12 6.61
CA PRO A 49 -14.63 7.26 5.35
C PRO A 49 -15.18 8.44 4.52
N TYR A 50 -14.30 9.17 3.83
CA TYR A 50 -14.65 10.27 2.93
C TYR A 50 -15.51 9.80 1.75
N VAL A 51 -15.24 8.59 1.24
CA VAL A 51 -15.94 8.00 0.12
C VAL A 51 -16.93 6.95 0.65
N ASN A 52 -18.10 6.86 0.04
CA ASN A 52 -19.07 5.82 0.38
C ASN A 52 -18.40 4.43 0.27
N PRO A 53 -18.38 3.62 1.35
CA PRO A 53 -17.67 2.33 1.37
C PRO A 53 -18.10 1.38 0.26
N LYS A 54 -19.38 1.38 -0.09
CA LYS A 54 -19.89 0.57 -1.22
C LYS A 54 -19.31 1.00 -2.54
N LEU A 55 -19.27 2.30 -2.82
CA LEU A 55 -18.66 2.82 -4.04
C LEU A 55 -17.15 2.56 -4.08
N ALA A 56 -16.46 2.71 -2.95
CA ALA A 56 -15.04 2.40 -2.87
C ALA A 56 -14.75 0.92 -3.14
N LEU A 57 -15.55 0.01 -2.60
CA LEU A 57 -15.39 -1.42 -2.81
C LEU A 57 -15.71 -1.81 -4.26
N ILE A 58 -16.83 -1.33 -4.81
CA ILE A 58 -17.18 -1.56 -6.23
C ILE A 58 -16.08 -1.03 -7.13
N GLY A 59 -15.57 0.18 -6.87
CA GLY A 59 -14.47 0.78 -7.64
C GLY A 59 -13.20 -0.07 -7.62
N ARG A 60 -12.79 -0.57 -6.44
CA ARG A 60 -11.63 -1.47 -6.31
C ARG A 60 -11.81 -2.78 -7.07
N MET A 61 -12.96 -3.41 -6.92
CA MET A 61 -13.28 -4.66 -7.62
C MET A 61 -13.34 -4.46 -9.14
N SER A 62 -13.93 -3.36 -9.59
CA SER A 62 -13.97 -2.99 -11.01
C SER A 62 -12.57 -2.76 -11.56
N TYR A 63 -11.72 -2.01 -10.83
CA TYR A 63 -10.33 -1.78 -11.22
C TYR A 63 -9.57 -3.10 -11.43
N VAL A 64 -9.63 -4.00 -10.46
CA VAL A 64 -8.93 -5.30 -10.54
C VAL A 64 -9.48 -6.15 -11.69
N ALA A 65 -10.80 -6.25 -11.82
CA ALA A 65 -11.43 -7.03 -12.88
C ALA A 65 -11.10 -6.48 -14.28
N LEU A 66 -11.15 -5.17 -14.46
CA LEU A 66 -10.79 -4.54 -15.74
C LEU A 66 -9.31 -4.71 -16.06
N LEU A 67 -8.41 -4.52 -15.07
CA LEU A 67 -6.97 -4.71 -15.25
C LEU A 67 -6.68 -6.13 -15.78
N PHE A 68 -7.17 -7.17 -15.09
CA PHE A 68 -6.92 -8.55 -15.52
C PHE A 68 -7.61 -8.88 -16.84
N SER A 69 -8.80 -8.36 -17.11
CA SER A 69 -9.47 -8.55 -18.40
C SER A 69 -8.68 -7.91 -19.54
N ILE A 70 -8.12 -6.71 -19.34
CA ILE A 70 -7.26 -6.04 -20.33
C ILE A 70 -5.98 -6.86 -20.58
N LEU A 71 -5.33 -7.35 -19.52
CA LEU A 71 -4.11 -8.18 -19.67
C LEU A 71 -4.40 -9.47 -20.44
N VAL A 72 -5.53 -10.14 -20.15
CA VAL A 72 -5.96 -11.34 -20.88
C VAL A 72 -6.31 -11.00 -22.32
N HIS A 73 -7.03 -9.90 -22.56
CA HIS A 73 -7.35 -9.42 -23.91
C HIS A 73 -6.07 -9.22 -24.74
N LEU A 74 -5.13 -8.45 -24.20
CA LEU A 74 -3.85 -8.20 -24.87
C LEU A 74 -3.08 -9.49 -25.15
N ARG A 75 -3.06 -10.43 -24.18
CA ARG A 75 -2.43 -11.73 -24.37
C ARG A 75 -3.07 -12.52 -25.50
N LEU A 76 -4.40 -12.60 -25.55
CA LEU A 76 -5.11 -13.37 -26.57
C LEU A 76 -5.07 -12.70 -27.95
N ALA A 77 -5.11 -11.37 -28.00
CA ALA A 77 -5.07 -10.61 -29.24
C ALA A 77 -3.67 -10.57 -29.89
N THR A 78 -2.59 -10.52 -29.10
CA THR A 78 -1.23 -10.31 -29.62
C THR A 78 -0.33 -11.54 -29.52
N GLY A 79 -0.68 -12.51 -28.71
CA GLY A 79 0.20 -13.65 -28.39
C GLY A 79 1.30 -13.34 -27.38
N LEU A 80 1.50 -12.08 -26.97
CA LEU A 80 2.55 -11.67 -26.04
C LEU A 80 2.18 -11.99 -24.57
N PRO A 81 3.15 -12.29 -23.69
CA PRO A 81 2.91 -12.83 -22.35
C PRO A 81 2.56 -11.71 -21.32
N PHE A 82 1.60 -10.84 -21.62
CA PHE A 82 1.23 -9.69 -20.75
C PHE A 82 0.84 -10.10 -19.33
N VAL A 83 0.09 -11.19 -19.16
CA VAL A 83 -0.30 -11.69 -17.84
C VAL A 83 0.94 -12.12 -17.04
N MET A 84 1.83 -12.89 -17.64
CA MET A 84 3.07 -13.34 -17.02
C MET A 84 3.99 -12.15 -16.70
N ALA A 85 4.14 -11.23 -17.64
CA ALA A 85 4.93 -10.01 -17.44
C ALA A 85 4.41 -9.18 -16.25
N TYR A 86 3.10 -9.05 -16.08
CA TYR A 86 2.52 -8.37 -14.93
C TYR A 86 2.85 -9.09 -13.61
N TYR A 87 2.76 -10.42 -13.56
CA TYR A 87 3.15 -11.18 -12.36
C TYR A 87 4.63 -11.03 -12.03
N VAL A 88 5.51 -11.15 -13.01
CA VAL A 88 6.97 -11.11 -12.80
C VAL A 88 7.46 -9.70 -12.48
N LEU A 89 6.94 -8.68 -13.17
CA LEU A 89 7.43 -7.31 -13.04
C LEU A 89 6.71 -6.50 -11.95
N TRP A 90 5.54 -6.94 -11.48
CA TRP A 90 4.76 -6.21 -10.50
C TRP A 90 4.43 -7.03 -9.26
N ILE A 91 3.72 -8.16 -9.42
CA ILE A 91 3.26 -8.94 -8.26
C ILE A 91 4.42 -9.58 -7.50
N PHE A 92 5.38 -10.16 -8.20
CA PHE A 92 6.53 -10.82 -7.57
C PHE A 92 7.41 -9.81 -6.78
N PRO A 93 7.85 -8.66 -7.33
CA PRO A 93 8.56 -7.65 -6.56
C PRO A 93 7.74 -7.09 -5.38
N LEU A 94 6.44 -6.93 -5.54
CA LEU A 94 5.55 -6.46 -4.48
C LEU A 94 5.50 -7.46 -3.31
N ALA A 95 5.39 -8.75 -3.62
CA ALA A 95 5.33 -9.80 -2.61
C ALA A 95 6.69 -10.17 -1.97
N THR A 96 7.79 -9.81 -2.59
CA THR A 96 9.14 -10.14 -2.12
C THR A 96 9.91 -8.90 -1.68
N THR A 97 10.49 -8.18 -2.61
CA THR A 97 11.39 -7.05 -2.33
C THR A 97 10.69 -5.94 -1.55
N PHE A 98 9.50 -5.55 -1.98
CA PHE A 98 8.76 -4.49 -1.30
C PHE A 98 8.32 -4.93 0.10
N SER A 99 7.78 -6.14 0.25
CA SER A 99 7.39 -6.67 1.57
C SER A 99 8.58 -6.77 2.50
N PHE A 100 9.74 -7.23 2.02
CA PHE A 100 10.98 -7.26 2.79
C PHE A 100 11.40 -5.86 3.26
N LEU A 101 11.41 -4.87 2.36
CA LEU A 101 11.75 -3.49 2.71
C LEU A 101 10.77 -2.89 3.72
N MET A 102 9.48 -3.24 3.64
CA MET A 102 8.49 -2.78 4.62
C MET A 102 8.72 -3.38 6.01
N VAL A 103 9.00 -4.69 6.09
CA VAL A 103 9.35 -5.35 7.38
C VAL A 103 10.62 -4.75 7.96
N LEU A 104 11.65 -4.55 7.13
CA LEU A 104 12.90 -3.91 7.55
C LEU A 104 12.65 -2.50 8.10
N ARG A 105 11.80 -1.72 7.42
CA ARG A 105 11.43 -0.38 7.87
C ARG A 105 10.73 -0.43 9.23
N GLU A 106 9.73 -1.28 9.40
CA GLU A 106 8.99 -1.44 10.66
C GLU A 106 9.94 -1.86 11.80
N ASP A 107 10.86 -2.78 11.53
CA ASP A 107 11.85 -3.21 12.52
C ASP A 107 12.76 -2.04 12.93
N ILE A 108 13.30 -1.27 11.99
CA ILE A 108 14.15 -0.10 12.28
C ILE A 108 13.38 0.94 13.10
N GLN A 109 12.11 1.19 12.79
CA GLN A 109 11.31 2.26 13.41
C GLN A 109 10.76 1.89 14.78
N HIS A 110 10.50 0.59 15.04
CA HIS A 110 9.76 0.17 16.24
C HIS A 110 10.50 -0.86 17.11
N SER A 111 11.59 -1.49 16.65
CA SER A 111 12.32 -2.45 17.48
C SER A 111 13.11 -1.73 18.58
N HIS A 112 13.16 -2.35 19.78
CA HIS A 112 13.90 -1.85 20.93
C HIS A 112 13.49 -0.46 21.42
N THR A 113 12.26 -0.03 21.12
CA THR A 113 11.70 1.23 21.59
C THR A 113 11.00 1.07 22.92
N GLU A 114 10.98 2.13 23.74
CA GLU A 114 10.27 2.14 25.02
C GLU A 114 8.80 2.55 24.87
N SER A 115 7.98 2.36 25.90
CA SER A 115 6.55 2.67 25.89
C SER A 115 6.21 4.15 26.14
N GLY A 116 7.15 5.07 25.89
CA GLY A 116 6.98 6.52 26.06
C GLY A 116 6.34 7.18 24.82
N ARG A 117 5.74 8.34 24.99
CA ARG A 117 5.12 9.12 23.88
C ARG A 117 6.14 9.54 22.80
N PHE A 118 7.39 9.78 23.19
CA PHE A 118 8.49 10.19 22.32
C PHE A 118 9.50 9.07 22.06
N GLN A 119 9.30 7.90 22.68
CA GLN A 119 10.23 6.77 22.68
C GLN A 119 9.63 5.50 22.11
N ASN A 120 8.37 5.56 21.62
CA ASN A 120 7.67 4.41 21.03
C ASN A 120 8.02 4.18 19.55
N THR A 121 8.85 5.04 19.00
CA THR A 121 9.32 4.95 17.61
C THR A 121 10.60 5.77 17.44
N ARG A 122 11.41 5.43 16.44
CA ARG A 122 12.67 6.10 16.11
C ARG A 122 12.61 6.75 14.75
N ASP A 123 13.30 7.87 14.62
CA ASP A 123 13.62 8.45 13.33
C ASP A 123 14.85 7.76 12.74
N ALA A 124 15.04 7.82 11.44
CA ALA A 124 16.15 7.17 10.76
C ALA A 124 17.07 8.17 10.07
N GLU A 125 18.31 8.31 10.56
CA GLU A 125 19.34 9.06 9.87
C GLU A 125 20.19 8.12 9.02
N VAL A 126 19.87 8.07 7.74
CA VAL A 126 20.42 7.08 6.81
C VAL A 126 20.81 7.74 5.48
N PRO A 127 21.74 7.14 4.69
CA PRO A 127 22.10 7.64 3.37
C PRO A 127 20.89 7.79 2.42
N TRP A 128 21.01 8.72 1.47
CA TRP A 128 19.93 9.07 0.54
C TRP A 128 19.30 7.88 -0.18
N LEU A 129 20.10 6.87 -0.53
CA LEU A 129 19.63 5.66 -1.19
C LEU A 129 18.68 4.85 -0.28
N MET A 130 19.00 4.73 1.01
CA MET A 130 18.12 4.08 1.99
C MET A 130 16.88 4.93 2.25
N LYS A 131 17.00 6.25 2.32
CA LYS A 131 15.83 7.14 2.42
C LYS A 131 14.86 6.89 1.26
N TRP A 132 15.38 6.79 0.05
CA TRP A 132 14.55 6.54 -1.12
C TRP A 132 13.95 5.12 -1.15
N ALA A 133 14.72 4.09 -0.82
CA ALA A 133 14.31 2.69 -0.96
C ALA A 133 13.49 2.17 0.22
N VAL A 134 13.83 2.57 1.45
CA VAL A 134 13.25 2.03 2.69
C VAL A 134 12.29 3.04 3.33
N PHE A 135 12.63 4.32 3.32
CA PHE A 135 11.88 5.41 3.99
C PHE A 135 11.30 6.44 3.00
N PRO A 136 10.61 6.03 1.92
CA PRO A 136 10.04 7.01 0.98
C PRO A 136 9.04 7.93 1.68
N TYR A 137 8.81 9.10 1.07
CA TYR A 137 7.82 10.09 1.54
C TYR A 137 8.11 10.70 2.91
N GLY A 138 9.38 10.82 3.34
CA GLY A 138 9.74 11.41 4.63
C GLY A 138 9.45 10.49 5.82
N MET A 139 9.31 9.18 5.58
CA MET A 139 9.07 8.20 6.64
C MET A 139 10.30 7.95 7.52
N ASP A 140 11.45 8.55 7.18
CA ASP A 140 12.61 8.69 8.06
C ASP A 140 12.33 9.58 9.29
N LEU A 141 11.33 10.46 9.22
CA LEU A 141 10.83 11.31 10.32
C LEU A 141 9.59 10.68 10.98
N HIS A 142 9.75 9.47 11.48
CA HIS A 142 8.61 8.64 11.90
C HIS A 142 7.99 9.10 13.22
N LEU A 143 8.79 9.64 14.12
CA LEU A 143 8.28 10.22 15.37
C LEU A 143 7.39 11.43 15.11
N ALA A 144 7.79 12.34 14.24
CA ALA A 144 6.97 13.48 13.86
C ALA A 144 5.64 13.03 13.24
N HIS A 145 5.67 11.96 12.41
CA HIS A 145 4.47 11.36 11.84
C HIS A 145 3.54 10.78 12.91
N HIS A 146 4.06 10.05 13.89
CA HIS A 146 3.26 9.49 14.99
C HIS A 146 2.64 10.56 15.89
N LEU A 147 3.37 11.62 16.18
CA LEU A 147 2.86 12.73 17.00
C LEU A 147 1.75 13.52 16.30
N PHE A 148 1.86 13.67 14.97
CA PHE A 148 0.95 14.48 14.15
C PHE A 148 0.58 13.79 12.85
N SER A 149 -0.07 12.64 12.93
CA SER A 149 -0.43 11.79 11.79
C SER A 149 -1.33 12.46 10.73
N MET A 150 -1.94 13.59 11.04
CA MET A 150 -2.74 14.38 10.10
C MET A 150 -1.89 15.29 9.21
N VAL A 151 -0.60 15.48 9.52
CA VAL A 151 0.28 16.32 8.70
C VAL A 151 0.70 15.53 7.45
N PRO A 152 0.51 16.10 6.24
CA PRO A 152 0.92 15.43 5.01
C PRO A 152 2.43 15.18 4.96
N HIS A 153 2.84 14.06 4.37
CA HIS A 153 4.24 13.64 4.29
C HIS A 153 5.19 14.70 3.73
N TYR A 154 4.76 15.50 2.77
CA TYR A 154 5.56 16.56 2.17
C TYR A 154 5.81 17.76 3.11
N ARG A 155 5.15 17.81 4.28
CA ARG A 155 5.37 18.81 5.33
C ARG A 155 6.02 18.25 6.59
N LEU A 156 6.38 16.97 6.61
CA LEU A 156 7.00 16.37 7.79
C LEU A 156 8.34 17.02 8.15
N HIS A 157 9.15 17.42 7.18
CA HIS A 157 10.39 18.15 7.44
C HIS A 157 10.17 19.54 8.06
N GLU A 158 9.10 20.24 7.70
CA GLU A 158 8.76 21.54 8.30
C GLU A 158 8.29 21.33 9.75
N LEU A 159 7.49 20.29 9.97
CA LEU A 159 7.01 19.91 11.29
C LEU A 159 8.18 19.49 12.20
N ASP A 160 9.06 18.64 11.72
CA ASP A 160 10.23 18.17 12.47
C ASP A 160 11.11 19.34 12.95
N LYS A 161 11.47 20.27 12.07
CA LYS A 161 12.20 21.49 12.42
C LYS A 161 11.48 22.32 13.49
N LEU A 162 10.16 22.38 13.45
CA LEU A 162 9.37 23.09 14.45
C LEU A 162 9.40 22.35 15.79
N LEU A 163 9.29 21.02 15.78
CA LEU A 163 9.34 20.19 16.98
C LEU A 163 10.73 20.20 17.64
N GLU A 164 11.80 20.29 16.87
CA GLU A 164 13.18 20.42 17.39
C GLU A 164 13.38 21.68 18.24
N THR A 165 12.55 22.69 18.10
CA THR A 165 12.57 23.85 19.01
C THR A 165 12.03 23.55 20.40
N THR A 166 11.35 22.41 20.57
CA THR A 166 10.77 21.97 21.85
C THR A 166 11.72 21.04 22.59
N THR A 167 11.95 21.32 23.88
CA THR A 167 12.87 20.53 24.72
C THR A 167 12.50 19.05 24.78
N PRO A 168 11.23 18.65 25.05
CA PRO A 168 10.88 17.23 25.15
C PRO A 168 11.15 16.43 23.88
N TYR A 169 10.90 17.02 22.70
CA TYR A 169 11.14 16.34 21.43
C TYR A 169 12.64 16.16 21.19
N ARG A 170 13.43 17.21 21.36
CA ARG A 170 14.88 17.18 21.13
C ARG A 170 15.63 16.24 22.07
N GLU A 171 15.22 16.15 23.35
CA GLU A 171 15.92 15.36 24.36
C GLU A 171 15.49 13.89 24.42
N GLN A 172 14.27 13.59 23.97
CA GLN A 172 13.70 12.23 24.07
C GLN A 172 13.59 11.53 22.72
N ARG A 173 13.90 12.21 21.62
CA ARG A 173 13.91 11.64 20.27
C ARG A 173 15.03 10.60 20.17
N GLU A 174 14.69 9.42 19.71
CA GLU A 174 15.65 8.39 19.35
C GLU A 174 15.91 8.40 17.85
N ILE A 175 17.19 8.30 17.46
CA ILE A 175 17.61 8.31 16.05
C ILE A 175 18.35 7.03 15.75
N PHE A 176 17.86 6.23 14.79
CA PHE A 176 18.58 5.09 14.26
C PHE A 176 19.65 5.55 13.27
N GLY A 177 20.86 5.09 13.44
CA GLY A 177 21.98 5.38 12.54
C GLY A 177 22.96 6.42 13.05
N ASP A 178 22.63 7.17 14.09
CA ASP A 178 23.50 8.20 14.65
C ASP A 178 24.87 7.61 15.06
N GLU A 179 24.88 6.47 15.73
CA GLU A 179 26.11 5.77 16.12
C GLU A 179 26.85 5.15 14.95
N LEU A 180 26.17 4.78 13.87
CA LEU A 180 26.74 4.08 12.72
C LEU A 180 27.42 5.02 11.71
N PHE A 181 26.92 6.24 11.60
CA PHE A 181 27.35 7.20 10.56
C PHE A 181 28.12 8.40 11.11
N ASN A 182 28.02 8.69 12.42
CA ASN A 182 28.71 9.79 13.10
C ASN A 182 29.89 9.33 13.96
N ALA A 183 30.26 8.06 13.97
CA ALA A 183 31.48 7.54 14.62
C ALA A 183 32.73 7.83 13.77
N SER A 184 33.08 9.11 13.64
CA SER A 184 34.34 9.55 13.02
C SER A 184 34.99 10.66 13.81
#